data_963c0b495fcdb24f59a15e3c9eb46c53
#
_entry.id   963c0b495fcdb24f59a15e3c9eb46c53
#
_cell.length_a   1.000
_cell.length_b   1.000
_cell.length_c   1.000
_cell.angle_alpha   90.00
_cell.angle_beta   90.00
_cell.angle_gamma   90.00
#
_symmetry.space_group_name_H-M   'P 1'
#
loop_
_entity.id
_entity.type
_entity.pdbx_description
1 polymer ?
#
loop_
_entity_poly.entity_id
_entity_poly.type
_entity_poly.pdbx_seq_one_letter_code
_entity_poly.pdbx_strand_id
1 'polypeptide(L)'
;MLNRITIMGRLTRDPELRRTGSGIAVASFTLAVDRDFSSKDSGEKETDFIDCVAWRQTGEFVSKYFRKGRMAVVSGRLQIRNWEDNDGNKRRTAEVVADNVYFGDSKKDNAPATNNGNFSVLTDNDSDLPFDLPI
;
A
#
# COMPACT_ATOMS: atom_id res chain seq x y z
N MET A 1 16.37 -18.57 -2.71
CA MET A 1 16.21 -17.77 -1.48
C MET A 1 14.87 -17.11 -1.46
N LEU A 2 14.33 -16.91 -0.29
CA LEU A 2 12.99 -16.35 -0.16
C LEU A 2 13.07 -14.88 0.22
N ASN A 3 12.31 -14.04 -0.49
CA ASN A 3 12.24 -12.60 -0.18
C ASN A 3 10.83 -12.13 -0.53
N ARG A 4 9.95 -12.17 0.45
CA ARG A 4 8.54 -11.79 0.27
C ARG A 4 8.12 -10.88 1.40
N ILE A 5 7.33 -9.87 1.05
CA ILE A 5 6.79 -8.97 2.04
C ILE A 5 5.38 -8.59 1.61
N THR A 6 4.48 -8.50 2.56
CA THR A 6 3.11 -8.07 2.32
C THR A 6 2.78 -7.02 3.36
N ILE A 7 2.36 -5.86 2.91
CA ILE A 7 2.05 -4.76 3.82
C ILE A 7 0.74 -4.11 3.42
N MET A 8 0.11 -3.46 4.36
CA MET A 8 -1.12 -2.73 4.11
C MET A 8 -1.01 -1.37 4.78
N GLY A 9 -1.31 -0.34 4.04
CA GLY A 9 -1.24 1.02 4.58
C GLY A 9 -1.87 2.00 3.63
N ARG A 10 -1.91 3.26 4.05
CA ARG A 10 -2.51 4.30 3.24
C ARG A 10 -1.44 5.07 2.51
N LEU A 11 -1.73 5.46 1.27
CA LEU A 11 -0.79 6.26 0.52
C LEU A 11 -0.68 7.63 1.18
N THR A 12 0.55 8.11 1.35
CA THR A 12 0.78 9.39 1.98
C THR A 12 0.68 10.53 0.99
N ARG A 13 0.72 10.21 -0.30
CA ARG A 13 0.58 11.19 -1.37
C ARG A 13 0.16 10.45 -2.62
N ASP A 14 -0.19 11.19 -3.66
CA ASP A 14 -0.52 10.55 -4.93
C ASP A 14 0.72 9.87 -5.50
N PRO A 15 0.55 8.74 -6.14
CA PRO A 15 1.69 8.06 -6.76
C PRO A 15 2.33 8.92 -7.84
N GLU A 16 3.62 8.82 -7.95
CA GLU A 16 4.34 9.54 -9.00
C GLU A 16 4.71 8.55 -10.09
N LEU A 17 4.18 8.75 -11.27
CA LEU A 17 4.46 7.88 -12.41
C LEU A 17 5.55 8.50 -13.25
N ARG A 18 6.57 7.74 -13.53
CA ARG A 18 7.65 8.17 -14.42
C ARG A 18 7.90 7.09 -15.45
N ARG A 19 8.61 7.45 -16.49
CA ARG A 19 9.01 6.47 -17.48
C ARG A 19 10.52 6.51 -17.60
N THR A 20 11.11 5.34 -17.72
CA THR A 20 12.57 5.25 -17.89
C THR A 20 12.93 5.68 -19.29
N GLY A 21 14.21 5.76 -19.57
CA GLY A 21 14.68 6.12 -20.90
C GLY A 21 14.17 5.21 -21.98
N SER A 22 13.87 3.97 -21.64
CA SER A 22 13.34 3.02 -22.62
C SER A 22 11.80 2.98 -22.59
N GLY A 23 11.17 3.89 -21.88
CA GLY A 23 9.71 3.98 -21.91
C GLY A 23 8.97 3.11 -20.92
N ILE A 24 9.67 2.50 -20.00
CA ILE A 24 9.05 1.59 -19.03
C ILE A 24 8.45 2.41 -17.89
N ALA A 25 7.20 2.14 -17.58
CA ALA A 25 6.50 2.84 -16.52
C ALA A 25 6.98 2.39 -15.15
N VAL A 26 7.17 3.33 -14.24
CA VAL A 26 7.49 3.03 -12.86
C VAL A 26 6.77 4.03 -11.97
N ALA A 27 6.00 3.53 -11.01
CA ALA A 27 5.28 4.37 -10.07
C ALA A 27 5.94 4.27 -8.71
N SER A 28 6.12 5.41 -8.07
CA SER A 28 6.67 5.48 -6.72
C SER A 28 5.62 5.99 -5.78
N PHE A 29 5.49 5.38 -4.64
CA PHE A 29 4.52 5.83 -3.65
C PHE A 29 5.00 5.39 -2.27
N THR A 30 4.44 5.99 -1.24
CA THR A 30 4.82 5.70 0.14
C THR A 30 3.57 5.32 0.90
N LEU A 31 3.65 4.24 1.66
CA LEU A 31 2.55 3.79 2.49
C LEU A 31 2.83 4.11 3.94
N ALA A 32 1.82 4.60 4.62
CA ALA A 32 1.86 4.78 6.07
C ALA A 32 1.25 3.52 6.67
N VAL A 33 2.09 2.75 7.34
CA VAL A 33 1.69 1.46 7.91
C VAL A 33 1.75 1.57 9.42
N ASP A 34 0.62 1.52 10.06
CA ASP A 34 0.56 1.62 11.51
C ASP A 34 1.02 0.32 12.13
N ARG A 35 1.78 0.44 13.21
CA ARG A 35 2.18 -0.74 13.95
C ARG A 35 1.00 -1.23 14.76
N ASP A 36 0.97 -2.54 14.99
CA ASP A 36 -0.15 -3.13 15.70
C ASP A 36 -0.22 -2.73 17.16
N PHE A 37 0.93 -2.39 17.74
CA PHE A 37 0.98 -2.09 19.15
C PHE A 37 1.41 -0.66 19.41
N SER A 38 0.81 -0.06 20.41
CA SER A 38 1.20 1.28 20.83
C SER A 38 2.44 1.22 21.69
N SER A 39 3.14 2.33 21.73
CA SER A 39 4.26 2.45 22.64
C SER A 39 3.74 2.44 24.06
N LYS A 40 4.38 1.67 24.93
CA LYS A 40 3.93 1.60 26.31
C LYS A 40 4.13 2.92 27.03
N ASP A 41 5.15 3.64 26.68
CA ASP A 41 5.48 4.86 27.39
C ASP A 41 4.55 6.00 27.03
N SER A 42 4.23 6.15 25.78
CA SER A 42 3.43 7.28 25.34
C SER A 42 1.99 6.92 25.05
N GLY A 43 1.72 5.65 24.85
CA GLY A 43 0.39 5.22 24.45
C GLY A 43 0.05 5.57 23.03
N GLU A 44 1.00 6.09 22.27
CA GLU A 44 0.76 6.50 20.89
C GLU A 44 1.15 5.41 19.92
N LYS A 45 0.38 5.28 18.88
CA LYS A 45 0.71 4.35 17.83
C LYS A 45 1.82 4.90 16.98
N GLU A 46 2.73 4.04 16.61
CA GLU A 46 3.80 4.42 15.71
C GLU A 46 3.45 4.00 14.31
N THR A 47 3.90 4.75 13.35
CA THR A 47 3.64 4.50 11.95
C THR A 47 4.97 4.41 11.21
N ASP A 48 5.08 3.40 10.38
CA ASP A 48 6.25 3.27 9.52
C ASP A 48 5.89 3.77 8.13
N PHE A 49 6.77 4.56 7.55
CA PHE A 49 6.56 5.07 6.20
C PHE A 49 7.43 4.25 5.28
N ILE A 50 6.81 3.48 4.42
CA ILE A 50 7.50 2.49 3.61
C ILE A 50 7.42 2.88 2.14
N ASP A 51 8.56 3.06 1.52
CA ASP A 51 8.63 3.42 0.11
C ASP A 51 8.39 2.19 -0.75
N CYS A 52 7.58 2.36 -1.77
CA CYS A 52 7.23 1.28 -2.68
C CYS A 52 7.43 1.73 -4.11
N VAL A 53 7.79 0.79 -4.97
CA VAL A 53 7.86 1.06 -6.40
C VAL A 53 7.12 -0.05 -7.12
N ALA A 54 6.45 0.31 -8.19
CA ALA A 54 5.72 -0.65 -9.00
C ALA A 54 6.06 -0.41 -10.46
N TRP A 55 6.43 -1.47 -11.16
CA TRP A 55 6.91 -1.37 -12.53
C TRP A 55 5.85 -1.79 -13.53
N ARG A 56 5.95 -1.23 -14.71
CA ARG A 56 5.16 -1.64 -15.87
C ARG A 56 3.66 -1.54 -15.60
N GLN A 57 2.92 -2.56 -15.86
CA GLN A 57 1.47 -2.53 -15.70
C GLN A 57 1.05 -2.28 -14.27
N THR A 58 1.75 -2.84 -13.31
CA THR A 58 1.43 -2.60 -11.92
C THR A 58 1.59 -1.13 -11.59
N GLY A 59 2.63 -0.51 -12.11
CA GLY A 59 2.86 0.91 -11.88
C GLY A 59 1.77 1.77 -12.51
N GLU A 60 1.35 1.42 -13.72
CA GLU A 60 0.28 2.15 -14.38
C GLU A 60 -1.03 2.00 -13.62
N PHE A 61 -1.30 0.80 -13.11
CA PHE A 61 -2.50 0.54 -12.34
C PHE A 61 -2.52 1.40 -11.07
N VAL A 62 -1.41 1.43 -10.34
CA VAL A 62 -1.34 2.21 -9.13
C VAL A 62 -1.52 3.70 -9.43
N SER A 63 -0.86 4.18 -10.46
CA SER A 63 -0.94 5.58 -10.81
C SER A 63 -2.35 5.98 -11.20
N LYS A 64 -3.06 5.07 -11.83
CA LYS A 64 -4.40 5.38 -12.32
C LYS A 64 -5.46 5.31 -11.24
N TYR A 65 -5.35 4.35 -10.34
CA TYR A 65 -6.43 4.06 -9.42
C TYR A 65 -6.19 4.42 -7.95
N PHE A 66 -4.98 4.74 -7.57
CA PHE A 66 -4.69 5.07 -6.18
C PHE A 66 -4.38 6.55 -6.02
N ARG A 67 -4.82 7.10 -4.91
CA ARG A 67 -4.57 8.50 -4.58
C ARG A 67 -4.23 8.59 -3.11
N LYS A 68 -3.76 9.75 -2.70
CA LYS A 68 -3.44 10.00 -1.30
C LYS A 68 -4.60 9.56 -0.42
N GLY A 69 -4.28 8.84 0.62
CA GLY A 69 -5.28 8.40 1.62
C GLY A 69 -5.93 7.05 1.34
N ARG A 70 -5.80 6.52 0.13
CA ARG A 70 -6.38 5.22 -0.16
C ARG A 70 -5.60 4.11 0.55
N MET A 71 -6.31 3.12 0.98
CA MET A 71 -5.69 1.95 1.61
C MET A 71 -5.27 0.97 0.53
N ALA A 72 -4.02 0.56 0.57
CA ALA A 72 -3.48 -0.38 -0.41
C ALA A 72 -2.85 -1.57 0.29
N VAL A 73 -2.98 -2.73 -0.33
CA VAL A 73 -2.30 -3.94 0.12
C VAL A 73 -1.24 -4.23 -0.94
N VAL A 74 0.01 -4.26 -0.55
CA VAL A 74 1.11 -4.46 -1.46
C VAL A 74 1.80 -5.78 -1.15
N SER A 75 1.96 -6.60 -2.16
CA SER A 75 2.68 -7.85 -2.03
C SER A 75 3.87 -7.79 -2.97
N GLY A 76 5.05 -8.08 -2.47
CA GLY A 76 6.24 -8.01 -3.31
C GLY A 76 7.47 -8.47 -2.57
N ARG A 77 8.57 -7.80 -2.80
CA ARG A 77 9.85 -8.15 -2.18
C ARG A 77 10.54 -6.90 -1.68
N LEU A 78 11.38 -7.08 -0.70
CA LEU A 78 12.17 -5.98 -0.18
C LEU A 78 13.44 -5.86 -1.01
N GLN A 79 13.78 -4.65 -1.41
CA GLN A 79 14.97 -4.41 -2.18
C GLN A 79 15.77 -3.29 -1.54
N ILE A 80 17.08 -3.49 -1.47
CA ILE A 80 17.96 -2.46 -0.95
C ILE A 80 18.66 -1.84 -2.15
N ARG A 81 18.56 -0.52 -2.25
CA ARG A 81 19.19 0.20 -3.33
C ARG A 81 20.34 1.02 -2.77
N ASN A 82 21.51 0.84 -3.33
CA ASN A 82 22.69 1.59 -2.91
C ASN A 82 22.90 2.75 -3.88
N TRP A 83 23.19 3.92 -3.35
CA TRP A 83 23.41 5.10 -4.19
C TRP A 83 24.34 6.07 -3.50
N GLU A 84 24.80 7.05 -4.23
CA GLU A 84 25.68 8.06 -3.66
C GLU A 84 25.00 9.40 -3.73
N ASP A 85 25.13 10.19 -2.67
CA ASP A 85 24.54 11.52 -2.68
C ASP A 85 25.53 12.51 -3.31
N ASN A 86 25.14 13.77 -3.36
CA ASN A 86 25.95 14.79 -4.02
C ASN A 86 27.29 15.03 -3.33
N ASP A 87 27.40 14.65 -2.08
CA ASP A 87 28.65 14.82 -1.34
C ASP A 87 29.55 13.60 -1.42
N GLY A 88 29.15 12.60 -2.18
CA GLY A 88 29.94 11.39 -2.35
C GLY A 88 29.72 10.36 -1.26
N ASN A 89 28.77 10.58 -0.37
CA ASN A 89 28.49 9.62 0.69
C ASN A 89 27.65 8.48 0.15
N LYS A 90 27.98 7.27 0.56
CA LYS A 90 27.22 6.12 0.15
C LYS A 90 25.96 6.00 0.99
N ARG A 91 24.84 5.80 0.33
CA ARG A 91 23.54 5.70 0.99
C ARG A 91 22.86 4.41 0.61
N ARG A 92 21.94 4.00 1.47
CA ARG A 92 21.15 2.80 1.23
C ARG A 92 19.69 3.13 1.45
N THR A 93 18.85 2.68 0.57
CA THR A 93 17.41 2.88 0.69
C THR A 93 16.73 1.55 0.58
N ALA A 94 15.86 1.26 1.54
CA ALA A 94 15.04 0.05 1.49
C ALA A 94 13.71 0.40 0.87
N GLU A 95 13.29 -0.39 -0.09
CA GLU A 95 12.00 -0.15 -0.73
C GLU A 95 11.35 -1.47 -1.08
N VAL A 96 10.03 -1.46 -1.21
CA VAL A 96 9.29 -2.65 -1.58
C VAL A 96 8.99 -2.57 -3.07
N VAL A 97 9.42 -3.59 -3.80
CA VAL A 97 9.10 -3.70 -5.21
C VAL A 97 7.82 -4.50 -5.31
N ALA A 98 6.75 -3.84 -5.71
CA ALA A 98 5.42 -4.44 -5.68
C ALA A 98 5.19 -5.34 -6.87
N ASP A 99 4.78 -6.56 -6.59
CA ASP A 99 4.34 -7.46 -7.64
C ASP A 99 2.85 -7.28 -7.87
N ASN A 100 2.12 -7.08 -6.80
CA ASN A 100 0.67 -6.91 -6.85
C ASN A 100 0.25 -5.83 -5.86
N VAL A 101 -0.73 -5.05 -6.26
CA VAL A 101 -1.29 -4.02 -5.38
C VAL A 101 -2.80 -4.17 -5.42
N TYR A 102 -3.41 -4.27 -4.24
CA TYR A 102 -4.84 -4.46 -4.13
C TYR A 102 -5.45 -3.32 -3.34
N PHE A 103 -6.74 -3.06 -3.58
CA PHE A 103 -7.43 -2.07 -2.78
C PHE A 103 -7.69 -2.65 -1.40
N GLY A 104 -7.37 -1.90 -0.38
CA GLY A 104 -7.63 -2.32 0.98
C GLY A 104 -8.85 -1.66 1.58
N ASP A 105 -9.51 -0.78 0.82
CA ASP A 105 -10.72 -0.12 1.29
C ASP A 105 -11.72 -0.07 0.15
N SER A 106 -12.93 0.35 0.50
CA SER A 106 -13.98 0.42 -0.47
C SER A 106 -13.88 1.72 -1.23
N LYS A 107 -14.15 1.63 -2.52
CA LYS A 107 -14.15 2.78 -3.34
C LYS A 107 -15.25 3.73 -2.95
N LYS A 108 -16.27 3.28 -2.29
CA LYS A 108 -17.35 4.12 -1.98
C LYS A 108 -17.17 4.91 -0.76
N ASP A 109 -16.03 5.12 -0.31
CA ASP A 109 -15.79 6.04 0.75
C ASP A 109 -16.37 7.37 0.39
N ASN A 110 -16.63 7.58 -0.87
CA ASN A 110 -17.16 8.84 -1.28
C ASN A 110 -18.66 8.85 -1.32
N ALA A 111 -19.28 7.75 -1.09
CA ALA A 111 -20.70 7.68 -1.20
C ALA A 111 -21.25 7.54 0.17
N PRO A 112 -21.52 8.57 0.77
CA PRO A 112 -21.93 8.62 2.14
C PRO A 112 -23.04 7.75 2.56
N ALA A 113 -23.87 8.30 3.12
CA ALA A 113 -24.89 7.73 3.86
C ALA A 113 -25.65 6.59 3.30
N THR A 114 -25.91 6.65 2.09
CA THR A 114 -26.72 5.63 1.53
C THR A 114 -26.17 4.27 1.76
N ASN A 115 -24.93 4.23 1.96
CA ASN A 115 -24.32 2.96 2.06
C ASN A 115 -24.48 2.30 3.38
N ASN A 116 -24.90 3.06 4.32
CA ASN A 116 -25.02 2.50 5.65
C ASN A 116 -26.04 1.40 5.70
N GLY A 117 -27.13 1.63 5.05
CA GLY A 117 -28.15 0.61 5.03
C GLY A 117 -27.68 -0.62 4.30
N ASN A 118 -27.05 -0.39 3.18
CA ASN A 118 -26.58 -1.48 2.41
C ASN A 118 -25.51 -2.25 3.14
N PHE A 119 -24.72 -1.53 3.82
CA PHE A 119 -23.66 -2.12 4.56
C PHE A 119 -24.21 -3.07 5.63
N SER A 120 -25.25 -2.66 6.26
CA SER A 120 -25.86 -3.51 7.26
C SER A 120 -26.35 -4.80 6.66
N VAL A 121 -26.90 -4.71 5.48
CA VAL A 121 -27.40 -5.89 4.82
C VAL A 121 -26.24 -6.82 4.48
N LEU A 122 -25.18 -6.25 4.05
CA LEU A 122 -24.03 -7.04 3.72
C LEU A 122 -23.49 -7.75 4.94
N THR A 123 -23.55 -7.10 6.03
CA THR A 123 -23.06 -7.68 7.25
C THR A 123 -23.87 -8.93 7.58
N ASP A 124 -25.13 -8.85 7.36
CA ASP A 124 -25.96 -10.01 7.61
C ASP A 124 -25.57 -11.14 6.69
N ASN A 125 -25.30 -10.81 5.48
CA ASN A 125 -24.89 -11.82 4.55
C ASN A 125 -23.58 -12.43 4.95
N ASP A 126 -22.73 -11.60 5.45
CA ASP A 126 -21.45 -12.10 5.84
C ASP A 126 -21.59 -13.08 6.97
N SER A 127 -22.55 -12.85 7.79
CA SER A 127 -22.70 -13.78 8.85
C SER A 127 -23.07 -15.13 8.30
N ASP A 128 -23.74 -15.10 7.21
CA ASP A 128 -24.11 -16.34 6.61
C ASP A 128 -22.94 -17.02 6.04
N LEU A 129 -22.02 -16.23 5.66
CA LEU A 129 -20.96 -16.80 4.97
C LEU A 129 -20.03 -17.40 5.79
N PRO A 130 -20.15 -17.20 6.89
CA PRO A 130 -19.21 -17.65 7.76
C PRO A 130 -18.71 -18.89 7.25
N PHE A 131 -19.24 -19.20 6.52
CA PHE A 131 -18.91 -20.13 5.83
C PHE A 131 -17.69 -20.13 5.49
N ASP A 132 -17.75 -19.33 5.44
CA ASP A 132 -16.70 -19.09 5.17
C ASP A 132 -15.94 -19.72 6.09
N LEU A 133 -16.49 -20.06 6.58
CA LEU A 133 -15.97 -20.49 7.38
C LEU A 133 -15.33 -21.47 7.37
N PRO A 134 -15.52 -21.87 7.04
CA PRO A 134 -15.04 -22.90 7.09
C PRO A 134 -13.82 -22.95 6.76
N ILE A 135 -13.72 -22.72 6.65
CA ILE A 135 -12.72 -22.75 6.26
C ILE A 135 -11.82 -22.95 6.78
#